data_694757a4cfb2f62f04116e5a0da5f881
#
_entry.id   694757a4cfb2f62f04116e5a0da5f881
#
_cell.length_a   1.000
_cell.length_b   1.000
_cell.length_c   1.000
_cell.angle_alpha   90.00
_cell.angle_beta   90.00
_cell.angle_gamma   90.00
#
_symmetry.space_group_name_H-M   'P 1'
#
loop_
_entity.id
_entity.type
_entity.pdbx_description
1 polymer ?
#
loop_
_entity_poly.entity_id
_entity_poly.type
_entity_poly.pdbx_seq_one_letter_code
_entity_poly.pdbx_strand_id
1 'polypeptide(L)'
;MKSNIGFLLLAVGLVNVSPAYSQQAWTGVLSDGRCGASHREIASAGSLTDRQCIFECIKALAKYVLVDSQNQVIPIANQDVAGFPLYVGRPVRLIGELRGNAINVSKIEAIPAHLHLGHVMTNWRDTPSSVGFLVAAVSDANVAAVHAKLASNGSLEDMKLHAGHVLHALDPAVEPKGPASGYGVKKATAGAVQHLELAMQSEGATANIKTHATHVSASLINVVQWTDRAIATARQILLSTSATEAAGLVAELIELTTAMSQGTDANKDGQVGWQTGEGGLQQAQMHMRLMMKGEGLENAPR
;
A
#
# COMPACT_ATOMS: atom_id res chain seq x y z
N MET A 1 -26.30 14.87 -87.40
CA MET A 1 -26.43 14.64 -85.93
C MET A 1 -25.27 13.74 -85.55
N LYS A 2 -24.26 14.32 -84.89
CA LYS A 2 -23.06 13.58 -84.39
C LYS A 2 -23.22 13.43 -82.89
N SER A 3 -23.35 12.18 -82.39
CA SER A 3 -23.47 11.84 -81.02
C SER A 3 -22.02 11.68 -80.40
N ASN A 4 -21.67 12.51 -79.43
CA ASN A 4 -20.42 12.39 -78.67
C ASN A 4 -20.73 11.55 -77.40
N ILE A 5 -20.17 10.33 -77.32
CA ILE A 5 -20.15 9.50 -76.11
C ILE A 5 -18.92 9.88 -75.29
N GLY A 6 -19.14 10.58 -74.21
CA GLY A 6 -18.08 10.90 -73.25
C GLY A 6 -17.79 9.69 -72.33
N PHE A 7 -16.56 9.21 -72.36
CA PHE A 7 -16.06 8.19 -71.42
C PHE A 7 -15.71 8.84 -70.09
N LEU A 8 -16.43 8.46 -69.01
CA LEU A 8 -16.12 8.89 -67.65
C LEU A 8 -15.13 7.88 -67.02
N LEU A 9 -13.92 8.29 -66.88
CA LEU A 9 -12.89 7.50 -66.16
C LEU A 9 -13.12 7.64 -64.66
N LEU A 10 -13.59 6.57 -64.02
CA LEU A 10 -13.68 6.48 -62.56
C LEU A 10 -12.27 6.12 -62.02
N ALA A 11 -11.59 7.08 -61.37
CA ALA A 11 -10.37 6.83 -60.66
C ALA A 11 -10.70 6.19 -59.29
N VAL A 12 -10.48 4.88 -59.18
CA VAL A 12 -10.54 4.17 -57.88
C VAL A 12 -9.30 4.49 -57.11
N GLY A 13 -9.40 5.42 -56.15
CA GLY A 13 -8.36 5.69 -55.18
C GLY A 13 -8.18 4.52 -54.22
N LEU A 14 -7.05 3.83 -54.29
CA LEU A 14 -6.61 2.86 -53.28
C LEU A 14 -6.34 3.59 -51.96
N VAL A 15 -7.31 3.54 -51.03
CA VAL A 15 -7.05 4.00 -49.66
C VAL A 15 -6.18 2.94 -48.97
N ASN A 16 -4.89 3.23 -48.81
CA ASN A 16 -4.01 2.46 -47.96
C ASN A 16 -4.44 2.64 -46.52
N VAL A 17 -5.30 1.74 -46.01
CA VAL A 17 -5.61 1.63 -44.58
C VAL A 17 -4.40 0.95 -43.93
N SER A 18 -3.49 1.75 -43.37
CA SER A 18 -2.46 1.22 -42.47
C SER A 18 -3.18 0.56 -41.29
N PRO A 19 -2.83 -0.69 -40.89
CA PRO A 19 -3.40 -1.30 -39.72
C PRO A 19 -3.10 -0.40 -38.51
N ALA A 20 -4.16 0.15 -37.92
CA ALA A 20 -4.03 0.85 -36.64
C ALA A 20 -3.67 -0.20 -35.59
N TYR A 21 -2.41 -0.33 -35.27
CA TYR A 21 -1.95 -1.12 -34.12
C TYR A 21 -2.56 -0.49 -32.86
N SER A 22 -3.52 -1.19 -32.24
CA SER A 22 -4.10 -0.72 -31.00
C SER A 22 -3.07 -0.88 -29.88
N GLN A 23 -2.84 0.19 -29.13
CA GLN A 23 -2.05 0.10 -27.90
C GLN A 23 -2.71 -0.86 -26.93
N GLN A 24 -1.92 -1.80 -26.42
CA GLN A 24 -2.32 -2.80 -25.42
C GLN A 24 -1.51 -2.60 -24.17
N ALA A 25 -1.98 -3.18 -23.06
CA ALA A 25 -1.31 -3.17 -21.78
C ALA A 25 -1.00 -4.60 -21.32
N TRP A 26 0.21 -4.80 -20.82
CA TRP A 26 0.66 -6.06 -20.23
C TRP A 26 1.14 -5.80 -18.81
N THR A 27 0.76 -6.66 -17.87
CA THR A 27 1.25 -6.62 -16.49
C THR A 27 2.16 -7.79 -16.23
N GLY A 28 3.22 -7.57 -15.46
CA GLY A 28 4.18 -8.60 -15.10
C GLY A 28 5.38 -8.01 -14.38
N VAL A 29 6.38 -8.82 -14.11
CA VAL A 29 7.67 -8.40 -13.52
C VAL A 29 8.66 -8.10 -14.64
N LEU A 30 9.29 -6.92 -14.58
CA LEU A 30 10.38 -6.59 -15.50
C LEU A 30 11.64 -7.36 -15.10
N SER A 31 12.03 -8.32 -15.93
CA SER A 31 13.12 -9.27 -15.71
C SER A 31 14.17 -9.23 -16.82
N ASP A 32 15.11 -10.16 -16.81
CA ASP A 32 16.11 -10.36 -17.85
C ASP A 32 15.86 -11.68 -18.60
N GLY A 33 16.28 -11.70 -19.88
CA GLY A 33 16.06 -12.86 -20.77
C GLY A 33 16.99 -14.05 -20.53
N ARG A 34 17.95 -13.95 -19.59
CA ARG A 34 18.83 -15.05 -19.22
C ARG A 34 18.22 -15.91 -18.11
N CYS A 35 17.66 -15.26 -17.09
CA CYS A 35 17.03 -15.93 -15.94
C CYS A 35 15.52 -16.07 -16.10
N GLY A 36 14.86 -15.14 -16.82
CA GLY A 36 13.41 -15.17 -17.00
C GLY A 36 12.64 -15.09 -15.68
N ALA A 37 11.87 -16.14 -15.38
CA ALA A 37 11.04 -16.21 -14.18
C ALA A 37 11.77 -16.72 -12.92
N SER A 38 13.02 -17.19 -13.03
CA SER A 38 13.76 -17.79 -11.90
C SER A 38 15.20 -17.27 -11.83
N HIS A 39 15.55 -16.64 -10.72
CA HIS A 39 16.89 -16.10 -10.47
C HIS A 39 17.73 -16.98 -9.52
N ARG A 40 17.24 -18.18 -9.15
CA ARG A 40 17.86 -19.05 -8.13
C ARG A 40 19.15 -19.71 -8.60
N GLU A 41 19.33 -19.98 -9.90
CA GLU A 41 20.48 -20.72 -10.41
C GLU A 41 21.79 -19.91 -10.46
N ILE A 42 21.70 -18.60 -10.58
CA ILE A 42 22.87 -17.70 -10.55
C ILE A 42 23.19 -17.26 -9.11
N ALA A 43 22.25 -17.39 -8.20
CA ALA A 43 22.41 -17.15 -6.77
C ALA A 43 23.32 -18.16 -6.04
N SER A 44 23.98 -19.08 -6.74
CA SER A 44 25.06 -19.92 -6.18
C SER A 44 26.26 -19.11 -5.65
N ALA A 45 26.32 -17.80 -5.87
CA ALA A 45 27.18 -16.84 -5.19
C ALA A 45 26.57 -16.24 -3.89
N GLY A 46 25.49 -16.81 -3.38
CA GLY A 46 25.14 -16.79 -1.94
C GLY A 46 24.48 -15.53 -1.38
N SER A 47 24.20 -14.43 -2.12
CA SER A 47 23.65 -13.23 -1.47
C SER A 47 22.92 -12.22 -2.38
N LEU A 48 22.72 -12.48 -3.66
CA LEU A 48 22.03 -11.51 -4.52
C LEU A 48 20.51 -11.64 -4.39
N THR A 49 19.82 -10.51 -4.24
CA THR A 49 18.37 -10.44 -4.45
C THR A 49 18.06 -10.61 -5.95
N ASP A 50 16.82 -11.02 -6.29
CA ASP A 50 16.39 -11.15 -7.70
C ASP A 50 16.67 -9.87 -8.48
N ARG A 51 16.40 -8.71 -7.90
CA ARG A 51 16.68 -7.40 -8.50
C ARG A 51 18.18 -7.21 -8.82
N GLN A 52 19.06 -7.56 -7.89
CA GLN A 52 20.51 -7.48 -8.10
C GLN A 52 20.96 -8.45 -9.19
N CYS A 53 20.41 -9.67 -9.20
CA CYS A 53 20.69 -10.65 -10.25
C CYS A 53 20.29 -10.13 -11.64
N ILE A 54 19.08 -9.55 -11.78
CA ILE A 54 18.63 -8.95 -13.04
C ILE A 54 19.59 -7.84 -13.50
N PHE A 55 20.01 -6.94 -12.59
CA PHE A 55 20.94 -5.87 -12.93
C PHE A 55 22.27 -6.41 -13.44
N GLU A 56 22.83 -7.45 -12.81
CA GLU A 56 24.08 -8.05 -13.27
C GLU A 56 23.92 -8.74 -14.62
N CYS A 57 22.78 -9.39 -14.86
CA CYS A 57 22.46 -9.97 -16.17
C CYS A 57 22.33 -8.90 -17.27
N ILE A 58 21.66 -7.78 -17.00
CA ILE A 58 21.54 -6.66 -17.94
C ILE A 58 22.90 -6.02 -18.24
N LYS A 59 23.76 -5.83 -17.23
CA LYS A 59 25.16 -5.38 -17.44
C LYS A 59 25.94 -6.36 -18.32
N ALA A 60 25.66 -7.66 -18.22
CA ALA A 60 26.22 -8.70 -19.06
C ALA A 60 25.48 -8.89 -20.39
N LEU A 61 24.82 -7.84 -20.89
CA LEU A 61 24.12 -7.74 -22.17
C LEU A 61 22.89 -8.65 -22.32
N ALA A 62 22.30 -9.14 -21.24
CA ALA A 62 20.98 -9.75 -21.30
C ALA A 62 19.92 -8.68 -21.69
N LYS A 63 18.86 -9.13 -22.36
CA LYS A 63 17.74 -8.24 -22.73
C LYS A 63 16.68 -8.19 -21.65
N TYR A 64 16.02 -7.04 -21.49
CA TYR A 64 14.81 -6.94 -20.68
C TYR A 64 13.70 -7.79 -21.30
N VAL A 65 12.95 -8.47 -20.43
CA VAL A 65 11.75 -9.22 -20.75
C VAL A 65 10.66 -8.92 -19.72
N LEU A 66 9.41 -9.18 -20.05
CA LEU A 66 8.31 -9.18 -19.09
C LEU A 66 7.98 -10.62 -18.70
N VAL A 67 7.88 -10.89 -17.42
CA VAL A 67 7.41 -12.18 -16.88
C VAL A 67 6.01 -11.98 -16.33
N ASP A 68 5.01 -12.62 -16.92
CA ASP A 68 3.63 -12.49 -16.51
C ASP A 68 3.28 -13.33 -15.26
N SER A 69 2.02 -13.25 -14.82
CA SER A 69 1.52 -13.99 -13.64
C SER A 69 1.49 -15.51 -13.83
N GLN A 70 1.67 -16.00 -15.06
CA GLN A 70 1.75 -17.43 -15.39
C GLN A 70 3.20 -17.88 -15.59
N ASN A 71 4.18 -17.06 -15.23
CA ASN A 71 5.62 -17.25 -15.47
C ASN A 71 6.00 -17.35 -16.95
N GLN A 72 5.16 -16.84 -17.87
CA GLN A 72 5.51 -16.75 -19.29
C GLN A 72 6.47 -15.60 -19.50
N VAL A 73 7.55 -15.86 -20.20
CA VAL A 73 8.56 -14.86 -20.57
C VAL A 73 8.20 -14.23 -21.90
N ILE A 74 7.82 -12.95 -21.88
CA ILE A 74 7.42 -12.19 -23.06
C ILE A 74 8.58 -11.28 -23.45
N PRO A 75 9.16 -11.45 -24.65
CA PRO A 75 10.25 -10.60 -25.12
C PRO A 75 9.82 -9.14 -25.27
N ILE A 76 10.76 -8.22 -25.04
CA ILE A 76 10.60 -6.79 -25.30
C ILE A 76 11.45 -6.42 -26.51
N ALA A 77 10.82 -5.79 -27.53
CA ALA A 77 11.48 -5.46 -28.80
C ALA A 77 12.48 -4.31 -28.67
N ASN A 78 12.11 -3.25 -27.95
CA ASN A 78 12.94 -2.08 -27.70
C ASN A 78 13.52 -2.11 -26.28
N GLN A 79 14.84 -1.97 -26.17
CA GLN A 79 15.58 -2.19 -24.93
C GLN A 79 16.00 -0.90 -24.20
N ASP A 80 15.84 0.24 -24.85
CA ASP A 80 16.28 1.57 -24.41
C ASP A 80 15.14 2.44 -23.85
N VAL A 81 14.08 1.80 -23.33
CA VAL A 81 12.95 2.53 -22.76
C VAL A 81 13.37 3.22 -21.46
N ALA A 82 13.20 4.55 -21.43
CA ALA A 82 13.47 5.33 -20.25
C ALA A 82 12.63 4.81 -19.06
N GLY A 83 13.28 4.48 -17.96
CA GLY A 83 12.61 3.98 -16.76
C GLY A 83 12.78 2.47 -16.52
N PHE A 84 13.16 1.64 -17.50
CA PHE A 84 13.42 0.22 -17.25
C PHE A 84 14.30 -0.02 -16.02
N PRO A 85 15.46 0.66 -15.85
CA PRO A 85 16.29 0.46 -14.66
C PRO A 85 15.58 0.76 -13.34
N LEU A 86 14.59 1.65 -13.32
CA LEU A 86 13.83 1.99 -12.11
C LEU A 86 12.88 0.87 -11.71
N TYR A 87 12.39 0.08 -12.68
CA TYR A 87 11.37 -0.93 -12.49
C TYR A 87 11.89 -2.38 -12.51
N VAL A 88 13.19 -2.59 -12.68
CA VAL A 88 13.81 -3.94 -12.65
C VAL A 88 13.43 -4.70 -11.41
N GLY A 89 12.95 -5.94 -11.59
CA GLY A 89 12.53 -6.84 -10.52
C GLY A 89 11.25 -6.40 -9.79
N ARG A 90 10.45 -5.53 -10.44
CA ARG A 90 9.18 -5.06 -9.88
C ARG A 90 8.02 -5.36 -10.81
N PRO A 91 6.82 -5.57 -10.25
CA PRO A 91 5.60 -5.59 -11.02
C PRO A 91 5.37 -4.24 -11.71
N VAL A 92 5.09 -4.31 -13.01
CA VAL A 92 4.87 -3.13 -13.87
C VAL A 92 3.71 -3.36 -14.83
N ARG A 93 3.22 -2.26 -15.37
CA ARG A 93 2.34 -2.21 -16.51
C ARG A 93 3.09 -1.63 -17.69
N LEU A 94 3.27 -2.43 -18.75
CA LEU A 94 3.84 -1.99 -20.02
C LEU A 94 2.72 -1.65 -20.98
N ILE A 95 2.78 -0.49 -21.61
CA ILE A 95 1.87 -0.06 -22.66
C ILE A 95 2.66 -0.05 -23.97
N GLY A 96 2.08 -0.61 -25.04
CA GLY A 96 2.79 -0.68 -26.32
C GLY A 96 2.01 -1.43 -27.38
N GLU A 97 2.71 -1.99 -28.33
CA GLU A 97 2.19 -2.76 -29.46
C GLU A 97 2.90 -4.13 -29.51
N LEU A 98 2.16 -5.18 -29.84
CA LEU A 98 2.76 -6.48 -30.09
C LEU A 98 3.35 -6.50 -31.52
N ARG A 99 4.64 -6.76 -31.65
CA ARG A 99 5.35 -6.95 -32.91
C ARG A 99 5.91 -8.38 -32.99
N GLY A 100 5.22 -9.23 -33.76
CA GLY A 100 5.49 -10.66 -33.71
C GLY A 100 5.14 -11.23 -32.34
N ASN A 101 6.16 -11.75 -31.62
CA ASN A 101 6.04 -12.27 -30.26
C ASN A 101 6.63 -11.34 -29.19
N ALA A 102 7.02 -10.12 -29.54
CA ALA A 102 7.68 -9.16 -28.65
C ALA A 102 6.85 -7.89 -28.46
N ILE A 103 6.86 -7.33 -27.25
CA ILE A 103 6.23 -6.05 -26.94
C ILE A 103 7.15 -4.90 -27.39
N ASN A 104 6.67 -4.02 -28.25
CA ASN A 104 7.30 -2.74 -28.50
C ASN A 104 6.72 -1.71 -27.53
N VAL A 105 7.43 -1.46 -26.43
CA VAL A 105 6.96 -0.64 -25.31
C VAL A 105 7.01 0.84 -25.68
N SER A 106 5.87 1.54 -25.52
CA SER A 106 5.77 3.00 -25.62
C SER A 106 5.82 3.68 -24.25
N LYS A 107 5.34 3.00 -23.18
CA LYS A 107 5.30 3.53 -21.82
C LYS A 107 5.41 2.42 -20.78
N ILE A 108 6.08 2.72 -19.67
CA ILE A 108 6.13 1.88 -18.48
C ILE A 108 5.49 2.62 -17.30
N GLU A 109 4.65 1.94 -16.56
CA GLU A 109 3.91 2.49 -15.42
C GLU A 109 3.96 1.54 -14.23
N ALA A 110 3.84 2.11 -13.02
CA ALA A 110 3.48 1.34 -11.85
C ALA A 110 2.03 0.83 -11.98
N ILE A 111 1.74 -0.34 -11.42
CA ILE A 111 0.37 -0.87 -11.36
C ILE A 111 -0.47 0.02 -10.44
N PRO A 112 -1.64 0.54 -10.88
CA PRO A 112 -2.44 1.47 -10.06
C PRO A 112 -2.78 0.95 -8.67
N ALA A 113 -3.19 -0.32 -8.53
CA ALA A 113 -3.46 -0.93 -7.23
C ALA A 113 -2.23 -0.87 -6.31
N HIS A 114 -1.02 -1.10 -6.83
CA HIS A 114 0.23 -1.09 -6.06
C HIS A 114 0.62 0.31 -5.58
N LEU A 115 0.25 1.37 -6.31
CA LEU A 115 0.46 2.75 -5.84
C LEU A 115 -0.30 3.00 -4.54
N HIS A 116 -1.56 2.55 -4.47
CA HIS A 116 -2.36 2.69 -3.25
C HIS A 116 -1.81 1.86 -2.09
N LEU A 117 -1.29 0.65 -2.33
CA LEU A 117 -0.57 -0.11 -1.29
C LEU A 117 0.67 0.64 -0.79
N GLY A 118 1.39 1.29 -1.70
CA GLY A 118 2.52 2.16 -1.36
C GLY A 118 2.11 3.31 -0.43
N HIS A 119 0.98 3.95 -0.67
CA HIS A 119 0.46 5.01 0.20
C HIS A 119 0.12 4.51 1.61
N VAL A 120 -0.32 3.28 1.75
CA VAL A 120 -0.59 2.68 3.06
C VAL A 120 0.69 2.32 3.81
N MET A 121 1.69 1.76 3.14
CA MET A 121 2.87 1.18 3.82
C MET A 121 4.17 1.93 3.64
N THR A 122 4.36 2.63 2.52
CA THR A 122 5.69 3.13 2.16
C THR A 122 5.78 4.64 2.34
N ASN A 123 4.93 5.40 1.65
CA ASN A 123 5.00 6.85 1.66
C ASN A 123 3.69 7.52 1.30
N TRP A 124 3.40 8.60 2.02
CA TRP A 124 2.37 9.56 1.70
C TRP A 124 2.87 10.97 2.03
N ARG A 125 2.76 11.89 1.08
CA ARG A 125 3.37 13.23 1.19
C ARG A 125 2.91 14.05 2.40
N ASP A 126 1.66 13.87 2.85
CA ASP A 126 1.07 14.68 3.92
C ASP A 126 1.28 14.09 5.32
N THR A 127 1.85 12.88 5.44
CA THR A 127 2.23 12.31 6.73
C THR A 127 3.57 12.87 7.18
N PRO A 128 3.84 12.95 8.48
CA PRO A 128 5.14 13.32 8.99
C PRO A 128 6.24 12.41 8.44
N SER A 129 7.36 13.01 8.02
CA SER A 129 8.44 12.28 7.34
C SER A 129 8.02 11.51 6.07
N SER A 130 6.87 11.84 5.50
CA SER A 130 6.32 11.22 4.31
C SER A 130 6.25 9.69 4.37
N VAL A 131 5.98 9.09 5.54
CA VAL A 131 5.79 7.65 5.70
C VAL A 131 4.38 7.22 5.23
N GLY A 132 4.16 5.90 5.07
CA GLY A 132 2.81 5.39 4.76
C GLY A 132 1.81 5.60 5.91
N PHE A 133 0.52 5.65 5.58
CA PHE A 133 -0.55 5.88 6.57
C PHE A 133 -0.51 4.91 7.75
N LEU A 134 -0.34 3.61 7.51
CA LEU A 134 -0.30 2.61 8.57
C LEU A 134 0.93 2.79 9.47
N VAL A 135 2.05 3.22 8.91
CA VAL A 135 3.26 3.51 9.67
C VAL A 135 3.04 4.71 10.60
N ALA A 136 2.40 5.78 10.09
CA ALA A 136 2.05 6.95 10.90
C ALA A 136 1.07 6.58 12.02
N ALA A 137 0.02 5.77 11.73
CA ALA A 137 -0.95 5.31 12.71
C ALA A 137 -0.27 4.53 13.85
N VAL A 138 0.62 3.59 13.51
CA VAL A 138 1.37 2.80 14.51
C VAL A 138 2.26 3.67 15.37
N SER A 139 2.94 4.65 14.78
CA SER A 139 3.80 5.60 15.52
C SER A 139 3.00 6.37 16.57
N ASP A 140 1.89 6.99 16.18
CA ASP A 140 1.08 7.80 17.09
C ASP A 140 0.32 6.93 18.11
N ALA A 141 -0.15 5.73 17.74
CA ALA A 141 -0.76 4.79 18.69
C ALA A 141 0.23 4.33 19.78
N ASN A 142 1.50 4.15 19.45
CA ASN A 142 2.53 3.84 20.45
C ASN A 142 2.71 4.99 21.44
N VAL A 143 2.69 6.24 20.98
CA VAL A 143 2.73 7.41 21.88
C VAL A 143 1.50 7.43 22.78
N ALA A 144 0.28 7.21 22.23
CA ALA A 144 -0.94 7.14 23.01
C ALA A 144 -0.87 6.05 24.11
N ALA A 145 -0.40 4.85 23.77
CA ALA A 145 -0.27 3.75 24.73
C ALA A 145 0.76 4.04 25.85
N VAL A 146 1.88 4.70 25.51
CA VAL A 146 2.87 5.13 26.51
C VAL A 146 2.24 6.13 27.48
N HIS A 147 1.58 7.17 26.97
CA HIS A 147 0.99 8.21 27.82
C HIS A 147 -0.24 7.71 28.61
N ALA A 148 -1.04 6.80 28.09
CA ALA A 148 -2.08 6.13 28.87
C ALA A 148 -1.50 5.41 30.09
N LYS A 149 -0.37 4.70 29.93
CA LYS A 149 0.31 4.04 31.06
C LYS A 149 0.93 5.04 32.05
N LEU A 150 1.51 6.14 31.57
CA LEU A 150 2.06 7.18 32.44
C LEU A 150 0.98 7.83 33.31
N ALA A 151 -0.24 7.97 32.79
CA ALA A 151 -1.39 8.47 33.54
C ALA A 151 -1.72 7.62 34.78
N SER A 152 -1.41 6.32 34.82
CA SER A 152 -1.80 5.42 35.92
C SER A 152 -1.03 5.64 37.23
N ASN A 153 0.11 6.33 37.22
CA ASN A 153 1.02 6.42 38.34
C ASN A 153 1.11 7.83 38.96
N GLY A 154 0.21 8.74 38.58
CA GLY A 154 0.33 10.14 38.94
C GLY A 154 -0.83 10.69 39.78
N SER A 155 -0.69 11.95 40.17
CA SER A 155 -1.77 12.76 40.73
C SER A 155 -2.89 12.97 39.71
N LEU A 156 -4.04 13.53 40.13
CA LEU A 156 -5.09 13.93 39.20
C LEU A 156 -4.58 14.86 38.08
N GLU A 157 -3.64 15.73 38.42
CA GLU A 157 -3.04 16.65 37.45
C GLU A 157 -2.17 15.92 36.43
N ASP A 158 -1.37 14.93 36.86
CA ASP A 158 -0.60 14.06 35.97
C ASP A 158 -1.50 13.20 35.07
N MET A 159 -2.61 12.65 35.63
CA MET A 159 -3.60 11.90 34.85
C MET A 159 -4.17 12.76 33.73
N LYS A 160 -4.55 14.02 34.02
CA LYS A 160 -5.08 14.97 33.03
C LYS A 160 -4.01 15.35 32.01
N LEU A 161 -2.79 15.64 32.44
CA LEU A 161 -1.68 15.95 31.52
C LEU A 161 -1.48 14.83 30.48
N HIS A 162 -1.38 13.59 30.97
CA HIS A 162 -1.16 12.44 30.09
C HIS A 162 -2.39 12.09 29.25
N ALA A 163 -3.60 12.30 29.75
CA ALA A 163 -4.83 12.17 28.95
C ALA A 163 -4.85 13.19 27.79
N GLY A 164 -4.38 14.42 28.00
CA GLY A 164 -4.17 15.42 26.94
C GLY A 164 -3.16 14.94 25.88
N HIS A 165 -2.05 14.35 26.30
CA HIS A 165 -1.07 13.76 25.39
C HIS A 165 -1.63 12.59 24.56
N VAL A 166 -2.49 11.76 25.16
CA VAL A 166 -3.22 10.70 24.44
C VAL A 166 -4.15 11.33 23.41
N LEU A 167 -4.93 12.35 23.78
CA LEU A 167 -5.80 13.07 22.82
C LEU A 167 -5.04 13.61 21.62
N HIS A 168 -3.88 14.25 21.86
CA HIS A 168 -3.04 14.73 20.77
C HIS A 168 -2.57 13.62 19.83
N ALA A 169 -2.15 12.49 20.39
CA ALA A 169 -1.69 11.35 19.60
C ALA A 169 -2.83 10.69 18.80
N LEU A 170 -4.06 10.72 19.33
CA LEU A 170 -5.22 10.13 18.66
C LEU A 170 -5.83 11.09 17.61
N ASP A 171 -6.03 12.37 17.98
CA ASP A 171 -6.67 13.36 17.13
C ASP A 171 -6.15 14.78 17.47
N PRO A 172 -5.12 15.30 16.78
CA PRO A 172 -4.57 16.65 16.98
C PRO A 172 -5.58 17.78 16.70
N ALA A 173 -6.69 17.51 16.02
CA ALA A 173 -7.76 18.49 15.84
C ALA A 173 -8.55 18.72 17.16
N VAL A 174 -8.52 17.74 18.07
CA VAL A 174 -9.14 17.82 19.40
C VAL A 174 -8.17 18.45 20.42
N GLU A 175 -6.91 18.03 20.41
CA GLU A 175 -5.85 18.53 21.28
C GLU A 175 -4.62 18.86 20.41
N PRO A 176 -4.37 20.15 20.11
CA PRO A 176 -3.33 20.53 19.15
C PRO A 176 -1.89 20.41 19.70
N LYS A 177 -1.71 20.17 21.01
CA LYS A 177 -0.40 20.15 21.63
C LYS A 177 -0.12 18.82 22.34
N GLY A 178 1.04 18.22 22.05
CA GLY A 178 1.45 16.97 22.67
C GLY A 178 2.70 16.38 22.03
N PRO A 179 3.16 15.22 22.52
CA PRO A 179 4.44 14.62 22.13
C PRO A 179 4.37 13.72 20.86
N ALA A 180 3.24 13.59 20.22
CA ALA A 180 3.10 12.74 19.02
C ALA A 180 3.50 13.48 17.73
N SER A 181 3.30 12.82 16.59
CA SER A 181 3.68 13.36 15.28
C SER A 181 2.86 14.59 14.84
N GLY A 182 1.69 14.81 15.46
CA GLY A 182 0.73 15.82 15.05
C GLY A 182 -0.14 15.42 13.87
N TYR A 183 -0.11 14.16 13.43
CA TYR A 183 -0.97 13.63 12.37
C TYR A 183 -2.23 12.94 12.90
N GLY A 184 -2.07 12.13 13.93
CA GLY A 184 -3.11 11.44 14.68
C GLY A 184 -3.52 10.08 14.11
N VAL A 185 -3.76 9.13 15.04
CA VAL A 185 -4.21 7.77 14.69
C VAL A 185 -5.49 7.80 13.84
N LYS A 186 -6.45 8.65 14.21
CA LYS A 186 -7.75 8.77 13.54
C LYS A 186 -7.60 9.11 12.06
N LYS A 187 -6.82 10.13 11.74
CA LYS A 187 -6.59 10.58 10.36
C LYS A 187 -5.79 9.55 9.56
N ALA A 188 -4.77 8.96 10.19
CA ALA A 188 -3.92 7.99 9.53
C ALA A 188 -4.67 6.69 9.19
N THR A 189 -5.50 6.17 10.10
CA THR A 189 -6.33 4.97 9.83
C THR A 189 -7.38 5.22 8.77
N ALA A 190 -8.03 6.38 8.77
CA ALA A 190 -8.99 6.75 7.74
C ALA A 190 -8.33 6.79 6.34
N GLY A 191 -7.14 7.40 6.22
CA GLY A 191 -6.37 7.41 4.99
C GLY A 191 -5.96 6.02 4.52
N ALA A 192 -5.54 5.15 5.45
CA ALA A 192 -5.19 3.77 5.11
C ALA A 192 -6.41 3.00 4.56
N VAL A 193 -7.58 3.07 5.21
CA VAL A 193 -8.82 2.41 4.76
C VAL A 193 -9.20 2.90 3.37
N GLN A 194 -9.20 4.23 3.14
CA GLN A 194 -9.52 4.79 1.84
C GLN A 194 -8.61 4.26 0.72
N HIS A 195 -7.29 4.21 0.97
CA HIS A 195 -6.35 3.72 -0.03
C HIS A 195 -6.43 2.20 -0.25
N LEU A 196 -6.82 1.41 0.75
CA LEU A 196 -7.11 -0.01 0.56
C LEU A 196 -8.35 -0.22 -0.32
N GLU A 197 -9.41 0.57 -0.13
CA GLU A 197 -10.58 0.54 -1.00
C GLU A 197 -10.23 0.90 -2.44
N LEU A 198 -9.44 1.96 -2.64
CA LEU A 198 -8.94 2.35 -3.96
C LEU A 198 -8.07 1.25 -4.58
N ALA A 199 -7.21 0.58 -3.80
CA ALA A 199 -6.41 -0.54 -4.29
C ALA A 199 -7.28 -1.69 -4.79
N MET A 200 -8.34 -2.06 -4.05
CA MET A 200 -9.27 -3.13 -4.44
C MET A 200 -10.08 -2.82 -5.70
N GLN A 201 -10.31 -1.54 -5.98
CA GLN A 201 -11.10 -1.06 -7.13
C GLN A 201 -10.25 -0.71 -8.35
N SER A 202 -8.92 -0.58 -8.17
CA SER A 202 -8.00 -0.16 -9.22
C SER A 202 -7.66 -1.29 -10.19
N GLU A 203 -7.22 -0.92 -11.39
CA GLU A 203 -6.60 -1.85 -12.32
C GLU A 203 -5.39 -2.55 -11.68
N GLY A 204 -5.30 -3.86 -11.86
CA GLY A 204 -4.28 -4.69 -11.24
C GLY A 204 -4.61 -5.20 -9.82
N ALA A 205 -5.86 -5.00 -9.35
CA ALA A 205 -6.33 -5.56 -8.09
C ALA A 205 -6.45 -7.09 -8.17
N THR A 206 -5.44 -7.78 -7.67
CA THR A 206 -5.37 -9.25 -7.62
C THR A 206 -6.31 -9.83 -6.55
N ALA A 207 -6.53 -11.14 -6.56
CA ALA A 207 -7.24 -11.85 -5.48
C ALA A 207 -6.50 -11.69 -4.13
N ASN A 208 -5.15 -11.68 -4.15
CA ASN A 208 -4.33 -11.45 -2.97
C ASN A 208 -4.59 -10.05 -2.37
N ILE A 209 -4.60 -9.00 -3.20
CA ILE A 209 -4.95 -7.63 -2.74
C ILE A 209 -6.34 -7.62 -2.12
N LYS A 210 -7.36 -8.14 -2.80
CA LYS A 210 -8.75 -8.14 -2.31
C LYS A 210 -8.91 -8.86 -0.98
N THR A 211 -8.29 -10.03 -0.83
CA THR A 211 -8.34 -10.80 0.41
C THR A 211 -7.69 -10.06 1.57
N HIS A 212 -6.42 -9.67 1.41
CA HIS A 212 -5.68 -9.05 2.51
C HIS A 212 -6.12 -7.63 2.80
N ALA A 213 -6.53 -6.83 1.81
CA ALA A 213 -7.09 -5.50 2.03
C ALA A 213 -8.38 -5.56 2.85
N THR A 214 -9.22 -6.58 2.65
CA THR A 214 -10.41 -6.81 3.50
C THR A 214 -10.02 -7.06 4.96
N HIS A 215 -9.01 -7.90 5.22
CA HIS A 215 -8.54 -8.18 6.57
C HIS A 215 -7.91 -6.96 7.24
N VAL A 216 -7.09 -6.20 6.50
CA VAL A 216 -6.51 -4.94 6.99
C VAL A 216 -7.59 -3.93 7.32
N SER A 217 -8.56 -3.73 6.40
CA SER A 217 -9.66 -2.77 6.61
C SER A 217 -10.51 -3.14 7.82
N ALA A 218 -10.84 -4.42 8.03
CA ALA A 218 -11.58 -4.86 9.20
C ALA A 218 -10.82 -4.56 10.51
N SER A 219 -9.52 -4.84 10.56
CA SER A 219 -8.67 -4.49 11.71
C SER A 219 -8.62 -2.98 11.95
N LEU A 220 -8.49 -2.17 10.89
CA LEU A 220 -8.44 -0.70 11.01
C LEU A 220 -9.79 -0.11 11.43
N ILE A 221 -10.92 -0.70 11.05
CA ILE A 221 -12.25 -0.30 11.53
C ILE A 221 -12.36 -0.52 13.05
N ASN A 222 -11.84 -1.64 13.59
CA ASN A 222 -11.77 -1.85 15.04
C ASN A 222 -10.90 -0.77 15.70
N VAL A 223 -9.74 -0.44 15.11
CA VAL A 223 -8.86 0.63 15.61
C VAL A 223 -9.60 1.96 15.67
N VAL A 224 -10.38 2.32 14.64
CA VAL A 224 -11.20 3.55 14.64
C VAL A 224 -12.19 3.56 15.81
N GLN A 225 -12.89 2.45 16.04
CA GLN A 225 -13.85 2.35 17.16
C GLN A 225 -13.17 2.50 18.52
N TRP A 226 -12.04 1.86 18.74
CA TRP A 226 -11.26 2.03 19.98
C TRP A 226 -10.68 3.43 20.11
N THR A 227 -10.26 4.06 19.00
CA THR A 227 -9.78 5.44 18.98
C THR A 227 -10.88 6.42 19.40
N ASP A 228 -12.10 6.30 18.86
CA ASP A 228 -13.21 7.18 19.21
C ASP A 228 -13.61 7.02 20.68
N ARG A 229 -13.62 5.78 21.21
CA ARG A 229 -13.85 5.53 22.64
C ARG A 229 -12.73 6.11 23.51
N ALA A 230 -11.47 5.92 23.14
CA ALA A 230 -10.32 6.45 23.88
C ALA A 230 -10.32 7.98 23.92
N ILE A 231 -10.72 8.66 22.82
CA ILE A 231 -10.92 10.10 22.79
C ILE A 231 -12.01 10.53 23.79
N ALA A 232 -13.14 9.79 23.84
CA ALA A 232 -14.21 10.10 24.78
C ALA A 232 -13.76 9.90 26.25
N THR A 233 -13.09 8.77 26.55
CA THR A 233 -12.56 8.47 27.88
C THR A 233 -11.50 9.48 28.32
N ALA A 234 -10.56 9.86 27.45
CA ALA A 234 -9.56 10.87 27.76
C ALA A 234 -10.18 12.25 28.05
N ARG A 235 -11.22 12.65 27.33
CA ARG A 235 -11.99 13.87 27.64
C ARG A 235 -12.67 13.81 29.01
N GLN A 236 -13.20 12.66 29.41
CA GLN A 236 -13.78 12.48 30.77
C GLN A 236 -12.70 12.62 31.85
N ILE A 237 -11.49 12.08 31.64
CA ILE A 237 -10.36 12.29 32.56
C ILE A 237 -10.06 13.77 32.74
N LEU A 238 -10.03 14.56 31.65
CA LEU A 238 -9.79 16.01 31.74
C LEU A 238 -10.86 16.74 32.58
N LEU A 239 -12.09 16.24 32.58
CA LEU A 239 -13.22 16.82 33.32
C LEU A 239 -13.33 16.30 34.77
N SER A 240 -12.67 15.19 35.12
CA SER A 240 -12.72 14.59 36.44
C SER A 240 -12.30 15.56 37.54
N THR A 241 -12.97 15.49 38.69
CA THR A 241 -12.69 16.34 39.85
C THR A 241 -11.97 15.61 40.98
N SER A 242 -11.83 14.29 40.90
CA SER A 242 -11.13 13.47 41.88
C SER A 242 -10.20 12.45 41.20
N ALA A 243 -9.09 12.13 41.86
CA ALA A 243 -8.17 11.10 41.41
C ALA A 243 -8.80 9.72 41.35
N THR A 244 -9.74 9.41 42.28
CA THR A 244 -10.42 8.12 42.33
C THR A 244 -11.34 7.92 41.11
N GLU A 245 -12.08 8.94 40.72
CA GLU A 245 -12.86 8.92 39.48
C GLU A 245 -11.98 8.76 38.23
N ALA A 246 -10.93 9.57 38.11
CA ALA A 246 -10.02 9.54 37.01
C ALA A 246 -9.27 8.21 36.85
N ALA A 247 -8.92 7.53 37.98
CA ALA A 247 -8.19 6.27 37.95
C ALA A 247 -8.93 5.15 37.22
N GLY A 248 -10.27 5.06 37.35
CA GLY A 248 -11.09 4.09 36.62
C GLY A 248 -11.08 4.36 35.12
N LEU A 249 -11.15 5.64 34.71
CA LEU A 249 -11.09 6.06 33.30
C LEU A 249 -9.69 5.85 32.71
N VAL A 250 -8.64 6.05 33.50
CA VAL A 250 -7.25 5.77 33.07
C VAL A 250 -7.07 4.28 32.81
N ALA A 251 -7.62 3.39 33.66
CA ALA A 251 -7.58 1.95 33.40
C ALA A 251 -8.26 1.59 32.06
N GLU A 252 -9.45 2.12 31.81
CA GLU A 252 -10.13 1.94 30.51
C GLU A 252 -9.31 2.50 29.34
N LEU A 253 -8.68 3.66 29.51
CA LEU A 253 -7.84 4.27 28.47
C LEU A 253 -6.64 3.39 28.12
N ILE A 254 -6.01 2.73 29.11
CA ILE A 254 -4.93 1.76 28.90
C ILE A 254 -5.44 0.55 28.12
N GLU A 255 -6.60 -0.01 28.46
CA GLU A 255 -7.20 -1.13 27.74
C GLU A 255 -7.48 -0.77 26.28
N LEU A 256 -8.08 0.39 26.02
CA LEU A 256 -8.40 0.86 24.68
C LEU A 256 -7.13 1.10 23.83
N THR A 257 -6.10 1.73 24.37
CA THR A 257 -4.84 1.98 23.64
C THR A 257 -4.06 0.67 23.42
N THR A 258 -4.19 -0.30 24.32
CA THR A 258 -3.64 -1.65 24.13
C THR A 258 -4.37 -2.40 23.02
N ALA A 259 -5.70 -2.37 23.02
CA ALA A 259 -6.55 -2.97 21.98
C ALA A 259 -6.27 -2.37 20.60
N MET A 260 -6.09 -1.05 20.48
CA MET A 260 -5.68 -0.41 19.23
C MET A 260 -4.40 -1.02 18.65
N SER A 261 -3.41 -1.29 19.50
CA SER A 261 -2.12 -1.82 19.06
C SER A 261 -2.16 -3.32 18.82
N GLN A 262 -2.63 -4.10 19.79
CA GLN A 262 -2.51 -5.56 19.82
C GLN A 262 -3.77 -6.28 19.34
N GLY A 263 -4.93 -5.62 19.43
CA GLY A 263 -6.22 -6.25 19.28
C GLY A 263 -6.71 -6.88 20.59
N THR A 264 -7.82 -7.60 20.51
CA THR A 264 -8.43 -8.35 21.62
C THR A 264 -8.86 -9.73 21.13
N ASP A 265 -8.81 -10.71 22.01
CA ASP A 265 -9.43 -12.03 21.77
C ASP A 265 -10.91 -11.95 22.18
N ALA A 266 -11.75 -11.42 21.28
CA ALA A 266 -13.16 -11.18 21.59
C ALA A 266 -14.00 -12.45 21.60
N ASN A 267 -13.64 -13.44 20.79
CA ASN A 267 -14.33 -14.72 20.67
C ASN A 267 -13.83 -15.77 21.68
N LYS A 268 -12.71 -15.49 22.39
CA LYS A 268 -12.07 -16.34 23.41
C LYS A 268 -11.55 -17.68 22.89
N ASP A 269 -11.04 -17.67 21.65
CA ASP A 269 -10.41 -18.85 21.04
C ASP A 269 -8.90 -18.96 21.31
N GLY A 270 -8.34 -18.00 22.03
CA GLY A 270 -6.91 -17.91 22.39
C GLY A 270 -6.06 -17.22 21.34
N GLN A 271 -6.67 -16.64 20.29
CA GLN A 271 -5.97 -15.92 19.23
C GLN A 271 -6.59 -14.53 19.00
N VAL A 272 -5.81 -13.62 18.46
CA VAL A 272 -6.30 -12.34 17.97
C VAL A 272 -6.36 -12.43 16.45
N GLY A 273 -7.55 -12.54 15.91
CA GLY A 273 -7.79 -12.55 14.46
C GLY A 273 -7.86 -11.15 13.86
N TRP A 274 -8.38 -11.05 12.64
CA TRP A 274 -8.62 -9.78 11.94
C TRP A 274 -10.09 -9.34 12.01
N GLN A 275 -10.96 -10.17 12.55
CA GLN A 275 -12.41 -10.01 12.56
C GLN A 275 -12.85 -8.78 13.36
N THR A 276 -14.14 -8.46 13.24
CA THR A 276 -14.75 -7.35 13.98
C THR A 276 -14.58 -7.55 15.48
N GLY A 277 -14.08 -6.53 16.15
CA GLY A 277 -13.81 -6.52 17.58
C GLY A 277 -12.49 -7.18 18.00
N GLU A 278 -11.72 -7.76 17.07
CA GLU A 278 -10.46 -8.46 17.40
C GLU A 278 -9.21 -7.75 16.90
N GLY A 279 -9.04 -7.62 15.58
CA GLY A 279 -7.81 -7.15 14.98
C GLY A 279 -7.46 -5.71 15.31
N GLY A 280 -6.22 -5.48 15.77
CA GLY A 280 -5.61 -4.17 15.95
C GLY A 280 -4.58 -3.85 14.86
N LEU A 281 -3.73 -2.83 15.14
CA LEU A 281 -2.67 -2.40 14.21
C LEU A 281 -1.65 -3.50 13.89
N GLN A 282 -1.37 -4.42 14.84
CA GLN A 282 -0.48 -5.55 14.58
C GLN A 282 -1.05 -6.50 13.53
N GLN A 283 -2.34 -6.81 13.58
CA GLN A 283 -3.02 -7.62 12.57
C GLN A 283 -3.05 -6.90 11.21
N ALA A 284 -3.35 -5.60 11.21
CA ALA A 284 -3.28 -4.79 10.01
C ALA A 284 -1.88 -4.82 9.36
N GLN A 285 -0.81 -4.65 10.16
CA GLN A 285 0.56 -4.73 9.66
C GLN A 285 0.92 -6.13 9.13
N MET A 286 0.49 -7.20 9.81
CA MET A 286 0.74 -8.57 9.37
C MET A 286 0.12 -8.81 7.99
N HIS A 287 -1.17 -8.51 7.82
CA HIS A 287 -1.86 -8.71 6.55
C HIS A 287 -1.33 -7.80 5.44
N MET A 288 -0.91 -6.57 5.75
CA MET A 288 -0.23 -5.71 4.78
C MET A 288 1.09 -6.33 4.29
N ARG A 289 1.90 -6.90 5.19
CA ARG A 289 3.15 -7.59 4.79
C ARG A 289 2.87 -8.79 3.91
N LEU A 290 1.88 -9.62 4.27
CA LEU A 290 1.47 -10.77 3.45
C LEU A 290 1.00 -10.32 2.06
N MET A 291 0.20 -9.26 1.99
CA MET A 291 -0.26 -8.69 0.73
C MET A 291 0.91 -8.20 -0.12
N MET A 292 1.79 -7.38 0.44
CA MET A 292 2.94 -6.86 -0.29
C MET A 292 3.90 -7.96 -0.76
N LYS A 293 4.05 -9.03 0.04
CA LYS A 293 4.83 -10.21 -0.35
C LYS A 293 4.20 -10.91 -1.55
N GLY A 294 2.89 -11.17 -1.50
CA GLY A 294 2.16 -11.80 -2.60
C GLY A 294 2.19 -10.98 -3.89
N GLU A 295 2.32 -9.65 -3.80
CA GLU A 295 2.46 -8.74 -4.93
C GLU A 295 3.92 -8.48 -5.37
N GLY A 296 4.91 -9.12 -4.76
CA GLY A 296 6.33 -8.89 -5.09
C GLY A 296 6.86 -7.50 -4.71
N LEU A 297 6.24 -6.84 -3.73
CA LEU A 297 6.57 -5.47 -3.30
C LEU A 297 7.46 -5.39 -2.06
N GLU A 298 7.89 -6.51 -1.46
CA GLU A 298 8.69 -6.54 -0.23
C GLU A 298 10.02 -5.77 -0.33
N ASN A 299 10.59 -5.69 -1.53
CA ASN A 299 11.88 -5.05 -1.80
C ASN A 299 11.74 -3.66 -2.45
N ALA A 300 10.56 -3.03 -2.39
CA ALA A 300 10.45 -1.65 -2.86
C ALA A 300 11.31 -0.74 -1.96
N PRO A 301 12.21 0.10 -2.48
CA PRO A 301 12.99 1.03 -1.66
C PRO A 301 12.03 1.96 -0.92
N ARG A 302 12.37 2.23 0.33
CA ARG A 302 11.72 3.25 1.16
C ARG A 302 12.01 4.63 0.61
#